data_62e426bee74ecc1f83c13d127ee7e871
#
_entry.id   62e426bee74ecc1f83c13d127ee7e871
#
_cell.length_a   1.000
_cell.length_b   1.000
_cell.length_c   1.000
_cell.angle_alpha   90.00
_cell.angle_beta   90.00
_cell.angle_gamma   90.00
#
_symmetry.space_group_name_H-M   'P 1'
#
loop_
_entity.id
_entity.type
_entity.pdbx_description
1 polymer ?
#
loop_
_entity_poly.entity_id
_entity_poly.type
_entity_poly.pdbx_seq_one_letter_code
_entity_poly.pdbx_strand_id
1 'polypeptide(L)'
;MNLSCEVIIEKPLHQVWDYANNPDNLKLWLNDFIRYEHLTGDMDAPKVGDTSNHTYDQNGKEFTMKEEIIAYDPPNHMTLFMTNKWFDMNIVNDLESVTPDQTRLVAKADTVRSSLLMKVMMLFMPNAKMQKDHEIQINKQKA
;
A
#
# COMPACT_ATOMS: atom_id res chain seq x y z
N MET A 1 -0.02 -12.69 -9.35
CA MET A 1 -0.32 -11.52 -10.19
C MET A 1 0.51 -10.36 -9.69
N ASN A 2 1.27 -9.74 -10.60
CA ASN A 2 2.23 -8.70 -10.25
C ASN A 2 1.77 -7.37 -10.86
N LEU A 3 1.69 -6.34 -10.02
CA LEU A 3 1.35 -4.99 -10.44
C LEU A 3 2.52 -4.08 -10.14
N SER A 4 2.78 -3.11 -11.02
CA SER A 4 3.82 -2.12 -10.81
C SER A 4 3.36 -0.76 -11.31
N CYS A 5 3.70 0.29 -10.58
CA CYS A 5 3.34 1.65 -10.92
C CYS A 5 4.47 2.59 -10.54
N GLU A 6 4.75 3.57 -11.38
CA GLU A 6 5.76 4.60 -11.15
C GLU A 6 5.16 5.98 -11.33
N VAL A 7 5.48 6.90 -10.43
CA VAL A 7 4.99 8.27 -10.51
C VAL A 7 6.05 9.23 -9.99
N ILE A 8 6.12 10.42 -10.60
CA ILE A 8 6.92 11.54 -10.11
C ILE A 8 5.99 12.47 -9.33
N ILE A 9 6.34 12.72 -8.08
CA ILE A 9 5.59 13.59 -7.17
C ILE A 9 6.35 14.88 -6.98
N GLU A 10 5.70 16.02 -7.21
CA GLU A 10 6.31 17.36 -7.13
C GLU A 10 6.40 17.83 -5.67
N LYS A 11 7.06 17.02 -4.84
CA LYS A 11 7.27 17.28 -3.41
C LYS A 11 8.61 16.67 -2.96
N PRO A 12 9.26 17.25 -1.93
CA PRO A 12 10.49 16.68 -1.37
C PRO A 12 10.28 15.27 -0.81
N LEU A 13 11.33 14.46 -0.87
CA LEU A 13 11.32 13.05 -0.47
C LEU A 13 10.75 12.83 0.95
N HIS A 14 11.24 13.55 1.94
CA HIS A 14 10.77 13.40 3.33
C HIS A 14 9.28 13.73 3.47
N GLN A 15 8.80 14.74 2.74
CA GLN A 15 7.40 15.14 2.77
C GLN A 15 6.50 14.05 2.18
N VAL A 16 6.92 13.42 1.08
CA VAL A 16 6.17 12.31 0.47
C VAL A 16 6.13 11.11 1.41
N TRP A 17 7.29 10.76 1.98
CA TRP A 17 7.37 9.66 2.93
C TRP A 17 6.46 9.86 4.13
N ASP A 18 6.56 11.01 4.78
CA ASP A 18 5.78 11.30 5.98
C ASP A 18 4.28 11.33 5.69
N TYR A 19 3.87 11.91 4.57
CA TYR A 19 2.46 11.94 4.18
C TYR A 19 1.91 10.54 3.94
N ALA A 20 2.63 9.73 3.15
CA ALA A 20 2.16 8.40 2.76
C ALA A 20 2.12 7.42 3.94
N ASN A 21 3.00 7.58 4.92
CA ASN A 21 3.14 6.64 6.03
C ASN A 21 2.46 7.10 7.33
N ASN A 22 1.81 8.25 7.33
CA ASN A 22 1.03 8.71 8.46
C ASN A 22 -0.36 8.04 8.40
N PRO A 23 -0.75 7.21 9.39
CA PRO A 23 -2.06 6.56 9.38
C PRO A 23 -3.24 7.53 9.27
N ASP A 24 -3.10 8.74 9.80
CA ASP A 24 -4.16 9.75 9.75
C ASP A 24 -4.44 10.24 8.32
N ASN A 25 -3.50 10.05 7.40
CA ASN A 25 -3.64 10.46 6.00
C ASN A 25 -4.14 9.35 5.08
N LEU A 26 -4.27 8.11 5.56
CA LEU A 26 -4.63 6.97 4.70
C LEU A 26 -5.98 7.16 4.02
N LYS A 27 -6.96 7.75 4.71
CA LYS A 27 -8.27 8.05 4.13
C LYS A 27 -8.20 9.05 2.98
N LEU A 28 -7.15 9.86 2.93
CA LEU A 28 -7.02 10.93 1.94
C LEU A 28 -6.55 10.41 0.59
N TRP A 29 -5.80 9.30 0.56
CA TRP A 29 -5.22 8.82 -0.69
C TRP A 29 -5.51 7.36 -1.02
N LEU A 30 -5.95 6.53 -0.08
CA LEU A 30 -6.40 5.17 -0.36
C LEU A 30 -7.88 5.13 -0.71
N ASN A 31 -8.22 4.45 -1.81
CA ASN A 31 -9.60 4.29 -2.23
C ASN A 31 -10.34 3.36 -1.28
N ASP A 32 -11.58 3.77 -0.92
CA ASP A 32 -12.50 2.94 -0.14
C ASP A 32 -11.96 2.53 1.23
N PHE A 33 -10.95 3.24 1.72
CA PHE A 33 -10.37 2.99 3.04
C PHE A 33 -11.33 3.45 4.13
N ILE A 34 -11.58 2.56 5.12
CA ILE A 34 -12.49 2.84 6.23
C ILE A 34 -11.71 3.20 7.50
N ARG A 35 -10.81 2.29 7.95
CA ARG A 35 -10.10 2.51 9.21
C ARG A 35 -8.78 1.77 9.28
N TYR A 36 -7.90 2.31 10.11
CA TYR A 36 -6.63 1.73 10.51
C TYR A 36 -6.72 1.32 11.98
N GLU A 37 -6.21 0.14 12.30
CA GLU A 37 -6.12 -0.34 13.67
C GLU A 37 -4.70 -0.83 13.95
N HIS A 38 -4.00 -0.17 14.87
CA HIS A 38 -2.66 -0.58 15.26
C HIS A 38 -2.75 -1.81 16.16
N LEU A 39 -1.95 -2.85 15.89
CA LEU A 39 -1.99 -4.10 16.65
C LEU A 39 -0.76 -4.25 17.54
N THR A 40 0.46 -4.13 16.99
CA THR A 40 1.70 -4.32 17.76
C THR A 40 2.74 -3.28 17.34
N GLY A 41 3.68 -3.01 18.24
CA GLY A 41 4.75 -2.07 18.02
C GLY A 41 4.41 -0.65 18.47
N ASP A 42 5.35 0.26 18.32
CA ASP A 42 5.21 1.67 18.68
C ASP A 42 4.91 2.49 17.42
N MET A 43 3.74 3.11 17.35
CA MET A 43 3.33 3.93 16.20
C MET A 43 4.28 5.12 15.96
N ASP A 44 4.93 5.61 17.03
CA ASP A 44 5.85 6.75 16.92
C ASP A 44 7.25 6.32 16.50
N ALA A 45 7.54 5.01 16.53
CA ALA A 45 8.82 4.45 16.14
C ALA A 45 8.62 3.15 15.35
N PRO A 46 8.09 3.23 14.11
CA PRO A 46 7.82 2.04 13.29
C PRO A 46 9.09 1.25 13.02
N LYS A 47 8.95 -0.08 13.00
CA LYS A 47 10.06 -1.01 12.74
C LYS A 47 9.56 -2.30 12.13
N VAL A 48 10.49 -3.10 11.61
CA VAL A 48 10.20 -4.45 11.10
C VAL A 48 9.53 -5.29 12.20
N GLY A 49 8.45 -5.97 11.83
CA GLY A 49 7.65 -6.78 12.74
C GLY A 49 6.38 -6.11 13.27
N ASP A 50 6.26 -4.80 13.13
CA ASP A 50 5.06 -4.08 13.56
C ASP A 50 3.86 -4.48 12.71
N THR A 51 2.69 -4.65 13.34
CA THR A 51 1.48 -5.10 12.67
C THR A 51 0.31 -4.15 12.88
N SER A 52 -0.59 -4.12 11.89
CA SER A 52 -1.80 -3.33 11.91
C SER A 52 -2.87 -3.97 11.05
N ASN A 53 -4.11 -3.53 11.20
CA ASN A 53 -5.22 -3.92 10.33
C ASN A 53 -5.66 -2.70 9.52
N HIS A 54 -5.86 -2.92 8.22
CA HIS A 54 -6.43 -1.94 7.30
C HIS A 54 -7.77 -2.48 6.81
N THR A 55 -8.83 -1.70 7.00
CA THR A 55 -10.17 -2.10 6.58
C THR A 55 -10.66 -1.20 5.45
N TYR A 56 -11.19 -1.82 4.41
CA TYR A 56 -11.70 -1.18 3.20
C TYR A 56 -13.17 -1.52 3.01
N ASP A 57 -13.90 -0.64 2.32
CA ASP A 57 -15.24 -0.94 1.83
C ASP A 57 -15.15 -1.52 0.42
N GLN A 58 -15.68 -2.74 0.23
CA GLN A 58 -15.72 -3.37 -1.07
C GLN A 58 -17.17 -3.73 -1.39
N ASN A 59 -17.80 -2.91 -2.22
CA ASN A 59 -19.18 -3.10 -2.66
C ASN A 59 -20.18 -3.27 -1.49
N GLY A 60 -20.02 -2.44 -0.46
CA GLY A 60 -20.87 -2.46 0.72
C GLY A 60 -20.47 -3.45 1.79
N LYS A 61 -19.38 -4.20 1.58
CA LYS A 61 -18.85 -5.15 2.56
C LYS A 61 -17.50 -4.69 3.07
N GLU A 62 -17.28 -4.80 4.36
CA GLU A 62 -15.98 -4.51 4.95
C GLU A 62 -14.99 -5.64 4.64
N PHE A 63 -13.77 -5.25 4.26
CA PHE A 63 -12.69 -6.14 3.90
C PHE A 63 -11.45 -5.72 4.67
N THR A 64 -10.93 -6.62 5.52
CA THR A 64 -9.79 -6.31 6.38
C THR A 64 -8.56 -7.09 5.95
N MET A 65 -7.43 -6.40 5.86
CA MET A 65 -6.12 -6.98 5.64
C MET A 65 -5.25 -6.73 6.87
N LYS A 66 -4.61 -7.78 7.37
CA LYS A 66 -3.54 -7.63 8.37
C LYS A 66 -2.26 -7.27 7.64
N GLU A 67 -1.56 -6.27 8.15
CA GLU A 67 -0.34 -5.75 7.55
C GLU A 67 0.83 -5.89 8.51
N GLU A 68 1.97 -6.33 7.99
CA GLU A 68 3.21 -6.41 8.76
C GLU A 68 4.32 -5.72 7.99
N ILE A 69 5.12 -4.91 8.68
CA ILE A 69 6.31 -4.30 8.09
C ILE A 69 7.40 -5.36 8.05
N ILE A 70 7.85 -5.76 6.85
CA ILE A 70 8.90 -6.77 6.69
C ILE A 70 10.23 -6.20 6.21
N ALA A 71 10.25 -4.95 5.70
CA ALA A 71 11.47 -4.19 5.42
C ALA A 71 11.16 -2.72 5.64
N TYR A 72 12.10 -1.99 6.27
CA TYR A 72 11.88 -0.60 6.64
C TYR A 72 13.18 0.19 6.60
N ASP A 73 13.30 1.08 5.62
CA ASP A 73 14.48 1.94 5.43
C ASP A 73 14.02 3.35 5.03
N PRO A 74 13.55 4.16 6.01
CA PRO A 74 13.06 5.50 5.73
C PRO A 74 14.19 6.43 5.29
N PRO A 75 13.95 7.36 4.37
CA PRO A 75 12.68 7.61 3.67
C PRO A 75 12.59 6.96 2.29
N ASN A 76 13.33 5.89 2.03
CA ASN A 76 13.55 5.34 0.71
C ASN A 76 12.81 4.03 0.42
N HIS A 77 12.62 3.18 1.43
CA HIS A 77 12.08 1.85 1.17
C HIS A 77 11.21 1.34 2.30
N MET A 78 10.08 0.72 1.94
CA MET A 78 9.26 -0.05 2.87
C MET A 78 8.61 -1.20 2.12
N THR A 79 8.67 -2.39 2.69
CA THR A 79 7.94 -3.55 2.21
C THR A 79 6.94 -3.99 3.27
N LEU A 80 5.70 -4.18 2.83
CA LEU A 80 4.59 -4.60 3.67
C LEU A 80 4.13 -5.97 3.21
N PHE A 81 3.90 -6.86 4.18
CA PHE A 81 3.22 -8.13 3.93
C PHE A 81 1.78 -7.98 4.38
N MET A 82 0.84 -8.12 3.45
CA MET A 82 -0.58 -8.02 3.73
C MET A 82 -1.23 -9.38 3.57
N THR A 83 -2.05 -9.78 4.53
CA THR A 83 -2.67 -11.10 4.53
C THR A 83 -4.10 -11.07 5.05
N ASN A 84 -4.92 -11.97 4.52
CA ASN A 84 -6.22 -12.32 5.07
C ASN A 84 -6.48 -13.81 4.78
N LYS A 85 -7.72 -14.29 4.99
CA LYS A 85 -8.03 -15.71 4.77
C LYS A 85 -8.01 -16.14 3.30
N TRP A 86 -7.99 -15.19 2.36
CA TRP A 86 -8.09 -15.49 0.93
C TRP A 86 -6.76 -15.37 0.18
N PHE A 87 -5.91 -14.40 0.55
CA PHE A 87 -4.65 -14.21 -0.16
C PHE A 87 -3.61 -13.50 0.71
N ASP A 88 -2.35 -13.64 0.28
CA ASP A 88 -1.21 -12.92 0.82
C ASP A 88 -0.62 -12.06 -0.30
N MET A 89 -0.16 -10.87 0.06
CA MET A 89 0.39 -9.93 -0.89
C MET A 89 1.60 -9.21 -0.29
N ASN A 90 2.64 -9.04 -1.09
CA ASN A 90 3.74 -8.13 -0.75
C ASN A 90 3.52 -6.81 -1.48
N ILE A 91 3.67 -5.71 -0.75
CA ILE A 91 3.66 -4.37 -1.33
C ILE A 91 5.02 -3.74 -1.06
N VAL A 92 5.72 -3.39 -2.14
CA VAL A 92 7.05 -2.77 -2.09
C VAL A 92 6.93 -1.33 -2.54
N ASN A 93 7.36 -0.41 -1.70
CA ASN A 93 7.41 1.01 -2.03
C ASN A 93 8.85 1.48 -1.99
N ASP A 94 9.34 1.97 -3.12
CA ASP A 94 10.66 2.57 -3.25
C ASP A 94 10.50 4.05 -3.62
N LEU A 95 11.15 4.91 -2.83
CA LEU A 95 11.13 6.35 -3.03
C LEU A 95 12.56 6.85 -3.21
N GLU A 96 12.78 7.69 -4.22
CA GLU A 96 14.07 8.34 -4.40
C GLU A 96 13.89 9.80 -4.79
N SER A 97 14.81 10.63 -4.36
CA SER A 97 14.86 12.05 -4.74
C SER A 97 15.35 12.17 -6.17
N VAL A 98 14.54 12.78 -7.05
CA VAL A 98 14.95 13.13 -8.41
C VAL A 98 15.62 14.49 -8.41
N THR A 99 15.00 15.44 -7.73
CA THR A 99 15.52 16.78 -7.42
C THR A 99 15.16 17.07 -5.96
N PRO A 100 15.66 18.17 -5.36
CA PRO A 100 15.26 18.52 -3.98
C PRO A 100 13.76 18.64 -3.77
N ASP A 101 13.00 18.95 -4.84
CA ASP A 101 11.54 19.16 -4.77
C ASP A 101 10.73 18.10 -5.52
N GLN A 102 11.37 17.03 -5.98
CA GLN A 102 10.70 15.96 -6.73
C GLN A 102 11.11 14.59 -6.22
N THR A 103 10.12 13.70 -6.11
CA THR A 103 10.32 12.33 -5.66
C THR A 103 9.78 11.35 -6.68
N ARG A 104 10.57 10.32 -6.99
CA ARG A 104 10.09 9.16 -7.75
C ARG A 104 9.58 8.13 -6.76
N LEU A 105 8.33 7.71 -6.95
CA LEU A 105 7.74 6.62 -6.19
C LEU A 105 7.50 5.44 -7.14
N VAL A 106 8.05 4.28 -6.80
CA VAL A 106 7.77 3.03 -7.48
C VAL A 106 7.08 2.10 -6.50
N ALA A 107 5.86 1.69 -6.82
CA ALA A 107 5.08 0.79 -6.00
C ALA A 107 4.83 -0.52 -6.76
N LYS A 108 5.09 -1.65 -6.10
CA LYS A 108 4.89 -2.97 -6.66
C LYS A 108 4.04 -3.80 -5.71
N ALA A 109 3.13 -4.58 -6.27
CA ALA A 109 2.28 -5.50 -5.51
C ALA A 109 2.36 -6.88 -6.13
N ASP A 110 2.79 -7.87 -5.33
CA ASP A 110 2.93 -9.26 -5.75
C ASP A 110 2.03 -10.13 -4.89
N THR A 111 1.17 -10.94 -5.53
CA THR A 111 0.37 -11.93 -4.83
C THR A 111 1.22 -13.15 -4.54
N VAL A 112 1.41 -13.47 -3.25
CA VAL A 112 2.26 -14.58 -2.80
C VAL A 112 1.44 -15.86 -2.65
N ARG A 113 0.24 -15.76 -2.08
CA ARG A 113 -0.68 -16.89 -1.89
C ARG A 113 -2.10 -16.44 -2.22
N SER A 114 -2.89 -17.32 -2.82
CA SER A 114 -4.33 -17.08 -2.94
C SER A 114 -5.09 -18.37 -2.68
N SER A 115 -6.28 -18.24 -2.06
CA SER A 115 -7.19 -19.36 -1.89
C SER A 115 -7.80 -19.74 -3.25
N LEU A 116 -8.36 -20.95 -3.33
CA LEU A 116 -9.06 -21.40 -4.54
C LEU A 116 -10.18 -20.41 -4.92
N LEU A 117 -10.93 -19.91 -3.92
CA LEU A 117 -11.98 -18.93 -4.16
C LEU A 117 -11.42 -17.65 -4.79
N MET A 118 -10.31 -17.17 -4.28
CA MET A 118 -9.68 -15.97 -4.80
C MET A 118 -9.17 -16.18 -6.23
N LYS A 119 -8.61 -17.35 -6.53
CA LYS A 119 -8.18 -17.70 -7.88
C LYS A 119 -9.36 -17.67 -8.86
N VAL A 120 -10.51 -18.21 -8.46
CA VAL A 120 -11.71 -18.17 -9.27
C VAL A 120 -12.18 -16.74 -9.49
N MET A 121 -12.20 -15.92 -8.44
CA MET A 121 -12.57 -14.50 -8.55
C MET A 121 -11.62 -13.73 -9.47
N MET A 122 -10.32 -13.99 -9.40
CA MET A 122 -9.31 -13.32 -10.23
C MET A 122 -9.47 -13.64 -11.71
N LEU A 123 -10.07 -14.76 -12.08
CA LEU A 123 -10.38 -15.08 -13.48
C LEU A 123 -11.39 -14.10 -14.09
N PHE A 124 -12.22 -13.49 -13.26
CA PHE A 124 -13.25 -12.54 -13.70
C PHE A 124 -12.85 -11.08 -13.50
N MET A 125 -11.63 -10.81 -12.95
CA MET A 125 -11.12 -9.46 -12.74
C MET A 125 -9.93 -9.21 -13.67
N PRO A 126 -10.09 -8.33 -14.67
CA PRO A 126 -8.98 -8.01 -15.58
C PRO A 126 -7.82 -7.35 -14.84
N ASN A 127 -6.59 -7.80 -15.12
CA ASN A 127 -5.38 -7.19 -14.55
C ASN A 127 -5.29 -5.70 -14.85
N ALA A 128 -5.72 -5.30 -16.05
CA ALA A 128 -5.71 -3.90 -16.45
C ALA A 128 -6.54 -3.01 -15.54
N LYS A 129 -7.69 -3.50 -15.05
CA LYS A 129 -8.53 -2.76 -14.11
C LYS A 129 -7.83 -2.58 -12.76
N MET A 130 -7.23 -3.65 -12.23
CA MET A 130 -6.53 -3.60 -10.96
C MET A 130 -5.33 -2.66 -11.01
N GLN A 131 -4.57 -2.69 -12.10
CA GLN A 131 -3.44 -1.80 -12.30
C GLN A 131 -3.91 -0.34 -12.39
N LYS A 132 -5.00 -0.08 -13.07
CA LYS A 132 -5.58 1.26 -13.17
C LYS A 132 -6.01 1.80 -11.81
N ASP A 133 -6.66 0.98 -10.99
CA ASP A 133 -7.08 1.36 -9.64
C ASP A 133 -5.87 1.68 -8.77
N HIS A 134 -4.79 0.90 -8.89
CA HIS A 134 -3.54 1.15 -8.18
C HIS A 134 -2.90 2.47 -8.60
N GLU A 135 -2.86 2.78 -9.89
CA GLU A 135 -2.35 4.04 -10.41
C GLU A 135 -3.17 5.24 -9.92
N ILE A 136 -4.49 5.10 -9.82
CA ILE A 136 -5.37 6.14 -9.29
C ILE A 136 -5.03 6.45 -7.83
N GLN A 137 -4.79 5.41 -7.01
CA GLN A 137 -4.41 5.58 -5.61
C GLN A 137 -3.08 6.34 -5.50
N ILE A 138 -2.09 5.97 -6.29
CA ILE A 138 -0.79 6.63 -6.28
C ILE A 138 -0.91 8.09 -6.74
N ASN A 139 -1.72 8.36 -7.76
CA ASN A 139 -1.92 9.71 -8.25
C ASN A 139 -2.58 10.63 -7.22
N LYS A 140 -3.39 10.08 -6.30
CA LYS A 140 -3.95 10.84 -5.18
C LYS A 140 -2.87 11.35 -4.21
N GLN A 141 -1.74 10.69 -4.11
CA GLN A 141 -0.62 11.15 -3.27
C GLN A 141 0.01 12.43 -3.81
N LYS A 142 -0.14 12.72 -5.10
CA LYS A 142 0.38 13.95 -5.71
C LYS A 142 -0.34 15.21 -5.26
N ALA A 143 -1.58 15.05 -4.86
CA ALA A 143 -2.47 16.19 -4.55
C ALA A 143 -2.15 16.84 -3.17
#